data_c7afb7a0690feae524655dd9ae090777
#
_entry.id   c7afb7a0690feae524655dd9ae090777
#
_cell.length_a   1.000
_cell.length_b   1.000
_cell.length_c   1.000
_cell.angle_alpha   90.00
_cell.angle_beta   90.00
_cell.angle_gamma   90.00
#
_symmetry.space_group_name_H-M   'P 1'
#
loop_
_entity.id
_entity.type
_entity.pdbx_description
1 polymer ?
#
loop_
_entity_poly.entity_id
_entity_poly.type
_entity_poly.pdbx_seq_one_letter_code
_entity_poly.pdbx_strand_id
1 'polypeptide(L)'
;MNTKKEFKYFTIFNHEKEEEYLRNQHLNGWKLTKITGLGMYHFEACEKEDVIYRLDFKQDLDNMEEYITLFNDCGWEYILKFVDYTYFRKAKKDLNENEDIFSDEESKLAMMERVFKGRMLPVFIIFMTCVFPQFIMNFANQNYFLSFLFGSMVLAYTILFAYCGIHYYRKKNK
;
A
#
# COMPACT_ATOMS: atom_id res chain seq x y z
N MET A 1 11.69 3.65 27.73
CA MET A 1 11.81 3.94 26.28
C MET A 1 10.66 4.85 25.89
N ASN A 2 10.95 5.98 25.26
CA ASN A 2 9.89 6.87 24.79
C ASN A 2 9.25 6.25 23.54
N THR A 3 7.92 6.18 23.54
CA THR A 3 7.15 5.67 22.42
C THR A 3 6.18 6.73 21.92
N LYS A 4 5.86 6.70 20.64
CA LYS A 4 4.96 7.62 19.96
C LYS A 4 3.98 6.84 19.11
N LYS A 5 2.73 7.30 19.03
CA LYS A 5 1.72 6.74 18.12
C LYS A 5 1.15 7.85 17.27
N GLU A 6 1.02 7.60 15.97
CA GLU A 6 0.39 8.52 15.03
C GLU A 6 -0.57 7.76 14.13
N PHE A 7 -1.77 8.33 13.94
CA PHE A 7 -2.68 7.84 12.92
C PHE A 7 -2.37 8.51 11.59
N LYS A 8 -2.06 7.70 10.56
CA LYS A 8 -1.88 8.14 9.18
C LYS A 8 -2.55 7.15 8.25
N TYR A 9 -3.15 7.67 7.19
CA TYR A 9 -3.76 6.85 6.16
C TYR A 9 -3.06 7.09 4.83
N PHE A 10 -2.48 6.04 4.29
CA PHE A 10 -1.92 6.03 2.95
C PHE A 10 -2.73 5.07 2.08
N THR A 11 -3.01 5.49 0.85
CA THR A 11 -3.61 4.58 -0.13
C THR A 11 -2.55 3.63 -0.67
N ILE A 12 -2.98 2.47 -1.16
CA ILE A 12 -2.08 1.47 -1.76
C ILE A 12 -1.19 1.99 -2.90
N PHE A 13 -1.55 3.12 -3.50
CA PHE A 13 -0.76 3.77 -4.56
C PHE A 13 0.19 4.86 -4.04
N ASN A 14 0.12 5.20 -2.76
CA ASN A 14 0.91 6.26 -2.14
C ASN A 14 2.06 5.72 -1.27
N HIS A 15 2.57 4.51 -1.59
CA HIS A 15 3.69 3.90 -0.85
C HIS A 15 4.93 4.81 -0.81
N GLU A 16 5.26 5.53 -1.89
CA GLU A 16 6.37 6.49 -1.93
C GLU A 16 6.23 7.60 -0.88
N LYS A 17 5.00 8.12 -0.69
CA LYS A 17 4.73 9.13 0.35
C LYS A 17 4.80 8.54 1.76
N GLU A 18 4.45 7.28 1.91
CA GLU A 18 4.58 6.55 3.16
C GLU A 18 6.06 6.32 3.50
N GLU A 19 6.87 5.89 2.53
CA GLU A 19 8.32 5.75 2.66
C GLU A 19 8.98 7.08 3.07
N GLU A 20 8.62 8.18 2.40
CA GLU A 20 9.11 9.51 2.73
C GLU A 20 8.67 9.94 4.15
N TYR A 21 7.43 9.68 4.54
CA TYR A 21 6.93 9.95 5.88
C TYR A 21 7.74 9.18 6.94
N LEU A 22 7.99 7.89 6.74
CA LEU A 22 8.75 7.05 7.66
C LEU A 22 10.21 7.51 7.77
N ARG A 23 10.84 7.87 6.65
CA ARG A 23 12.18 8.46 6.62
C ARG A 23 12.23 9.75 7.43
N ASN A 24 11.25 10.65 7.25
CA ASN A 24 11.17 11.90 8.00
C ASN A 24 10.97 11.66 9.50
N GLN A 25 10.21 10.64 9.91
CA GLN A 25 10.11 10.26 11.32
C GLN A 25 11.46 9.80 11.87
N HIS A 26 12.21 8.99 11.13
CA HIS A 26 13.52 8.50 11.56
C HIS A 26 14.55 9.63 11.69
N LEU A 27 14.57 10.56 10.74
CA LEU A 27 15.39 11.79 10.82
C LEU A 27 15.09 12.62 12.07
N ASN A 28 13.84 12.56 12.56
CA ASN A 28 13.42 13.22 13.79
C ASN A 28 13.66 12.37 15.07
N GLY A 29 14.28 11.18 14.93
CA GLY A 29 14.60 10.30 16.05
C GLY A 29 13.49 9.34 16.45
N TRP A 30 12.62 8.96 15.50
CA TRP A 30 11.51 8.03 15.69
C TRP A 30 11.55 6.88 14.67
N LYS A 31 11.95 5.69 15.10
CA LYS A 31 11.94 4.49 14.24
C LYS A 31 10.60 3.77 14.31
N LEU A 32 10.11 3.30 13.16
CA LEU A 32 8.91 2.47 13.07
C LEU A 32 9.16 1.12 13.73
N THR A 33 8.19 0.66 14.54
CA THR A 33 8.21 -0.68 15.17
C THR A 33 7.04 -1.56 14.73
N LYS A 34 5.83 -1.00 14.63
CA LYS A 34 4.66 -1.74 14.13
C LYS A 34 3.57 -0.81 13.62
N ILE A 35 2.66 -1.38 12.84
CA ILE A 35 1.43 -0.73 12.40
C ILE A 35 0.25 -1.58 12.88
N THR A 36 -0.81 -0.95 13.38
CA THR A 36 -2.01 -1.64 13.88
C THR A 36 -3.30 -1.01 13.37
N GLY A 37 -4.37 -1.79 13.32
CA GLY A 37 -5.68 -1.31 12.88
C GLY A 37 -5.69 -0.81 11.45
N LEU A 38 -6.24 0.37 11.22
CA LEU A 38 -6.40 0.99 9.89
C LEU A 38 -5.32 2.02 9.56
N GLY A 39 -4.15 1.98 10.24
CA GLY A 39 -3.05 2.93 10.01
C GLY A 39 -2.56 3.64 11.27
N MET A 40 -2.57 2.97 12.41
CA MET A 40 -1.92 3.45 13.63
C MET A 40 -0.46 3.02 13.63
N TYR A 41 0.44 3.96 13.35
CA TYR A 41 1.89 3.78 13.35
C TYR A 41 2.44 3.91 14.76
N HIS A 42 3.25 2.95 15.18
CA HIS A 42 3.94 2.96 16.47
C HIS A 42 5.43 3.16 16.25
N PHE A 43 5.97 4.13 16.96
CA PHE A 43 7.38 4.50 16.89
C PHE A 43 8.05 4.37 18.25
N GLU A 44 9.34 4.11 18.22
CA GLU A 44 10.24 4.18 19.37
C GLU A 44 11.30 5.23 19.14
N ALA A 45 11.74 5.89 20.23
CA ALA A 45 12.84 6.84 20.15
C ALA A 45 14.14 6.13 19.72
N CYS A 46 14.87 6.74 18.79
CA CYS A 46 16.16 6.27 18.29
C CYS A 46 17.11 7.44 18.04
N GLU A 47 18.35 7.14 17.69
CA GLU A 47 19.27 8.16 17.18
C GLU A 47 18.74 8.71 15.84
N LYS A 48 19.00 10.02 15.63
CA LYS A 48 18.63 10.68 14.37
C LYS A 48 19.58 10.24 13.27
N GLU A 49 19.07 9.48 12.32
CA GLU A 49 19.85 8.98 11.19
C GLU A 49 19.01 9.08 9.90
N ASP A 50 19.66 9.30 8.76
CA ASP A 50 18.98 9.24 7.46
C ASP A 50 18.87 7.76 7.05
N VAL A 51 17.68 7.21 7.26
CA VAL A 51 17.34 5.81 6.97
C VAL A 51 16.27 5.77 5.89
N ILE A 52 16.56 5.04 4.84
CA ILE A 52 15.63 4.81 3.73
C ILE A 52 14.68 3.68 4.11
N TYR A 53 13.40 3.91 3.92
CA TYR A 53 12.34 2.90 4.04
C TYR A 53 11.91 2.46 2.65
N ARG A 54 11.60 1.15 2.50
CA ARG A 54 11.06 0.58 1.28
C ARG A 54 9.92 -0.36 1.60
N LEU A 55 8.86 -0.24 0.81
CA LEU A 55 7.67 -1.05 0.89
C LEU A 55 7.58 -1.93 -0.35
N ASP A 56 7.64 -3.25 -0.18
CA ASP A 56 7.40 -4.19 -1.27
C ASP A 56 6.04 -4.87 -1.10
N PHE A 57 5.27 -4.93 -2.19
CA PHE A 57 3.96 -5.57 -2.23
C PHE A 57 4.10 -6.99 -2.77
N LYS A 58 3.88 -7.97 -1.90
CA LYS A 58 3.91 -9.37 -2.27
C LYS A 58 2.85 -10.14 -1.48
N GLN A 59 1.82 -10.64 -2.17
CA GLN A 59 0.69 -11.35 -1.54
C GLN A 59 1.05 -12.76 -1.12
N ASP A 60 1.60 -13.55 -2.04
CA ASP A 60 1.94 -14.96 -1.81
C ASP A 60 3.43 -15.11 -1.64
N LEU A 61 3.85 -15.30 -0.39
CA LEU A 61 5.18 -15.71 -0.03
C LEU A 61 5.11 -17.15 0.48
N ASP A 62 5.32 -18.10 -0.43
CA ASP A 62 5.43 -19.52 -0.06
C ASP A 62 6.59 -19.74 0.93
N ASN A 63 7.59 -18.87 0.91
CA ASN A 63 8.71 -18.87 1.84
C ASN A 63 9.11 -17.45 2.27
N MET A 64 8.44 -16.94 3.32
CA MET A 64 8.71 -15.61 3.88
C MET A 64 10.14 -15.51 4.45
N GLU A 65 10.70 -16.59 4.99
CA GLU A 65 12.03 -16.58 5.58
C GLU A 65 13.12 -16.42 4.52
N GLU A 66 13.01 -17.13 3.41
CA GLU A 66 13.93 -17.00 2.27
C GLU A 66 13.89 -15.60 1.67
N TYR A 67 12.67 -15.05 1.54
CA TYR A 67 12.47 -13.70 1.05
C TYR A 67 13.11 -12.64 1.95
N ILE A 68 12.91 -12.73 3.28
CA ILE A 68 13.56 -11.83 4.24
C ILE A 68 15.08 -11.99 4.20
N THR A 69 15.57 -13.23 4.10
CA THR A 69 17.01 -13.50 4.02
C THR A 69 17.63 -12.83 2.80
N LEU A 70 17.00 -12.93 1.65
CA LEU A 70 17.46 -12.27 0.41
C LEU A 70 17.67 -10.75 0.61
N PHE A 71 16.70 -10.07 1.27
CA PHE A 71 16.83 -8.65 1.55
C PHE A 71 17.87 -8.33 2.61
N ASN A 72 17.99 -9.19 3.64
CA ASN A 72 19.02 -9.04 4.67
C ASN A 72 20.42 -9.18 4.07
N ASP A 73 20.62 -10.12 3.14
CA ASP A 73 21.91 -10.30 2.43
C ASP A 73 22.29 -9.05 1.60
N CYS A 74 21.29 -8.30 1.14
CA CYS A 74 21.47 -7.00 0.51
C CYS A 74 21.58 -5.83 1.52
N GLY A 75 21.65 -6.11 2.82
CA GLY A 75 21.79 -5.10 3.88
C GLY A 75 20.50 -4.36 4.24
N TRP A 76 19.33 -4.85 3.79
CA TRP A 76 18.04 -4.32 4.20
C TRP A 76 17.52 -5.02 5.45
N GLU A 77 17.14 -4.27 6.46
CA GLU A 77 16.54 -4.77 7.69
C GLU A 77 15.02 -4.92 7.52
N TYR A 78 14.49 -6.12 7.73
CA TYR A 78 13.04 -6.35 7.81
C TYR A 78 12.47 -5.74 9.09
N ILE A 79 11.32 -5.06 8.97
CA ILE A 79 10.62 -4.42 10.10
C ILE A 79 9.34 -5.19 10.43
N LEU A 80 8.42 -5.27 9.46
CA LEU A 80 7.10 -5.89 9.63
C LEU A 80 6.43 -6.16 8.27
N LYS A 81 5.38 -7.00 8.30
CA LYS A 81 4.42 -7.11 7.20
C LYS A 81 3.08 -6.50 7.64
N PHE A 82 2.49 -5.63 6.83
CA PHE A 82 1.20 -5.04 7.08
C PHE A 82 0.41 -4.90 5.78
N VAL A 83 -0.79 -5.50 5.73
CA VAL A 83 -1.72 -5.45 4.60
C VAL A 83 -1.04 -5.76 3.24
N ASP A 84 -0.31 -6.88 3.16
CA ASP A 84 0.46 -7.36 2.00
C ASP A 84 1.69 -6.52 1.59
N TYR A 85 1.97 -5.41 2.28
CA TYR A 85 3.24 -4.71 2.19
C TYR A 85 4.24 -5.24 3.21
N THR A 86 5.44 -5.53 2.73
CA THR A 86 6.60 -5.85 3.56
C THR A 86 7.48 -4.61 3.68
N TYR A 87 7.77 -4.21 4.90
CA TYR A 87 8.51 -3.00 5.22
C TYR A 87 9.97 -3.34 5.51
N PHE A 88 10.85 -2.69 4.80
CA PHE A 88 12.30 -2.78 4.99
C PHE A 88 12.88 -1.40 5.27
N ARG A 89 14.06 -1.37 5.91
CA ARG A 89 14.84 -0.16 6.07
C ARG A 89 16.34 -0.43 5.89
N LYS A 90 17.08 0.58 5.45
CA LYS A 90 18.52 0.56 5.31
C LYS A 90 19.08 1.96 5.57
N ALA A 91 20.20 2.08 6.31
CA ALA A 91 20.83 3.36 6.52
C ALA A 91 21.32 3.92 5.17
N LYS A 92 21.06 5.20 4.92
CA LYS A 92 21.42 5.82 3.62
C LYS A 92 22.90 5.78 3.32
N LYS A 93 23.76 5.84 4.34
CA LYS A 93 25.22 5.72 4.22
C LYS A 93 25.68 4.37 3.67
N ASP A 94 24.87 3.32 3.85
CA ASP A 94 25.14 1.95 3.43
C ASP A 94 24.50 1.63 2.06
N LEU A 95 23.86 2.61 1.43
CA LEU A 95 23.25 2.47 0.11
C LEU A 95 24.31 2.81 -0.96
N ASN A 96 24.58 1.86 -1.86
CA ASN A 96 25.29 2.18 -3.09
C ASN A 96 24.31 2.84 -4.08
N GLU A 97 24.79 3.73 -4.94
CA GLU A 97 23.94 4.50 -5.88
C GLU A 97 23.06 3.64 -6.80
N ASN A 98 23.35 2.34 -6.91
CA ASN A 98 22.61 1.37 -7.74
C ASN A 98 21.79 0.33 -6.95
N GLU A 99 21.65 0.46 -5.62
CA GLU A 99 21.01 -0.54 -4.74
C GLU A 99 19.59 -0.15 -4.29
N ASP A 100 18.85 0.62 -5.08
CA ASP A 100 17.43 0.77 -4.78
C ASP A 100 16.71 -0.58 -5.06
N ILE A 101 15.85 -1.05 -4.14
CA ILE A 101 15.07 -2.30 -4.31
C ILE A 101 14.29 -2.30 -5.62
N PHE A 102 13.91 -1.10 -6.07
CA PHE A 102 13.29 -0.84 -7.37
C PHE A 102 14.13 0.16 -8.12
N SER A 103 15.32 -0.26 -8.58
CA SER A 103 16.27 0.60 -9.30
C SER A 103 15.76 1.01 -10.69
N ASP A 104 14.77 0.30 -11.23
CA ASP A 104 14.20 0.55 -12.54
C ASP A 104 12.68 0.83 -12.48
N GLU A 105 12.21 1.62 -13.39
CA GLU A 105 10.77 1.94 -13.56
C GLU A 105 9.95 0.67 -13.86
N GLU A 106 10.55 -0.37 -14.44
CA GLU A 106 9.90 -1.63 -14.77
C GLU A 106 9.53 -2.42 -13.50
N SER A 107 10.41 -2.50 -12.52
CA SER A 107 10.13 -3.14 -11.21
C SER A 107 9.03 -2.42 -10.45
N LYS A 108 9.00 -1.08 -10.49
CA LYS A 108 7.92 -0.28 -9.90
C LYS A 108 6.58 -0.52 -10.58
N LEU A 109 6.57 -0.58 -11.91
CA LEU A 109 5.36 -0.89 -12.69
C LEU A 109 4.86 -2.31 -12.41
N ALA A 110 5.76 -3.30 -12.33
CA ALA A 110 5.41 -4.67 -11.99
C ALA A 110 4.78 -4.79 -10.60
N MET A 111 5.31 -4.06 -9.60
CA MET A 111 4.71 -3.98 -8.27
C MET A 111 3.29 -3.38 -8.33
N MET A 112 3.11 -2.28 -9.04
CA MET A 112 1.79 -1.65 -9.20
C MET A 112 0.79 -2.56 -9.91
N GLU A 113 1.23 -3.33 -10.90
CA GLU A 113 0.38 -4.31 -11.59
C GLU A 113 -0.06 -5.44 -10.64
N ARG A 114 0.83 -5.93 -9.77
CA ARG A 114 0.46 -6.89 -8.71
C ARG A 114 -0.58 -6.32 -7.75
N VAL A 115 -0.40 -5.08 -7.29
CA VAL A 115 -1.38 -4.37 -6.44
C VAL A 115 -2.72 -4.26 -7.13
N PHE A 116 -2.74 -3.85 -8.39
CA PHE A 116 -3.97 -3.69 -9.17
C PHE A 116 -4.69 -5.04 -9.33
N LYS A 117 -3.99 -6.07 -9.79
CA LYS A 117 -4.57 -7.42 -9.97
C LYS A 117 -5.01 -8.05 -8.65
N GLY A 118 -4.21 -7.92 -7.59
CA GLY A 118 -4.50 -8.57 -6.32
C GLY A 118 -5.65 -7.93 -5.53
N ARG A 119 -5.91 -6.63 -5.72
CA ARG A 119 -6.92 -5.91 -4.93
C ARG A 119 -8.07 -5.35 -5.75
N MET A 120 -7.79 -4.72 -6.89
CA MET A 120 -8.84 -4.08 -7.68
C MET A 120 -9.70 -5.09 -8.42
N LEU A 121 -9.11 -6.16 -8.97
CA LEU A 121 -9.86 -7.16 -9.72
C LEU A 121 -10.90 -7.91 -8.86
N PRO A 122 -10.61 -8.43 -7.65
CA PRO A 122 -11.62 -9.02 -6.79
C PRO A 122 -12.76 -8.06 -6.43
N VAL A 123 -12.45 -6.83 -6.11
CA VAL A 123 -13.45 -5.80 -5.79
C VAL A 123 -14.33 -5.52 -7.01
N PHE A 124 -13.77 -5.46 -8.22
CA PHE A 124 -14.51 -5.30 -9.46
C PHE A 124 -15.46 -6.47 -9.73
N ILE A 125 -15.02 -7.72 -9.51
CA ILE A 125 -15.85 -8.91 -9.67
C ILE A 125 -17.05 -8.86 -8.71
N ILE A 126 -16.81 -8.56 -7.42
CA ILE A 126 -17.89 -8.42 -6.41
C ILE A 126 -18.86 -7.31 -6.82
N PHE A 127 -18.36 -6.18 -7.30
CA PHE A 127 -19.21 -5.09 -7.77
C PHE A 127 -20.12 -5.54 -8.93
N MET A 128 -19.55 -6.20 -9.96
CA MET A 128 -20.30 -6.66 -11.15
C MET A 128 -21.29 -7.77 -10.84
N THR A 129 -20.99 -8.65 -9.89
CA THR A 129 -21.84 -9.82 -9.59
C THR A 129 -22.88 -9.56 -8.49
N CYS A 130 -22.58 -8.68 -7.52
CA CYS A 130 -23.44 -8.48 -6.37
C CYS A 130 -24.12 -7.11 -6.37
N VAL A 131 -23.36 -6.04 -6.54
CA VAL A 131 -23.90 -4.66 -6.33
C VAL A 131 -24.67 -4.19 -7.54
N PHE A 132 -24.11 -4.33 -8.73
CA PHE A 132 -24.70 -3.83 -9.97
C PHE A 132 -26.03 -4.49 -10.33
N PRO A 133 -26.20 -5.84 -10.26
CA PRO A 133 -27.49 -6.47 -10.49
C PRO A 133 -28.56 -6.07 -9.47
N GLN A 134 -28.19 -5.91 -8.19
CA GLN A 134 -29.14 -5.46 -7.16
C GLN A 134 -29.66 -4.04 -7.45
N PHE A 135 -28.80 -3.15 -7.92
CA PHE A 135 -29.24 -1.81 -8.36
C PHE A 135 -30.29 -1.91 -9.47
N ILE A 136 -30.01 -2.70 -10.54
CA ILE A 136 -30.94 -2.85 -11.68
C ILE A 136 -32.27 -3.48 -11.22
N MET A 137 -32.24 -4.56 -10.43
CA MET A 137 -33.43 -5.24 -9.96
C MET A 137 -34.32 -4.35 -9.09
N ASN A 138 -33.74 -3.60 -8.15
CA ASN A 138 -34.50 -2.73 -7.28
C ASN A 138 -35.05 -1.51 -8.03
N PHE A 139 -34.31 -1.00 -9.02
CA PHE A 139 -34.77 0.07 -9.90
C PHE A 139 -35.97 -0.38 -10.76
N ALA A 140 -35.91 -1.58 -11.36
CA ALA A 140 -37.01 -2.14 -12.14
C ALA A 140 -38.26 -2.43 -11.29
N ASN A 141 -38.08 -2.85 -10.06
CA ASN A 141 -39.17 -3.11 -9.11
C ASN A 141 -39.71 -1.86 -8.39
N GLN A 142 -39.29 -0.66 -8.80
CA GLN A 142 -39.70 0.62 -8.21
C GLN A 142 -39.44 0.75 -6.70
N ASN A 143 -38.49 0.00 -6.16
CA ASN A 143 -38.06 0.11 -4.77
C ASN A 143 -37.07 1.27 -4.62
N TYR A 144 -37.58 2.50 -4.53
CA TYR A 144 -36.76 3.71 -4.55
C TYR A 144 -35.72 3.80 -3.44
N PHE A 145 -36.02 3.30 -2.25
CA PHE A 145 -35.08 3.32 -1.12
C PHE A 145 -33.86 2.44 -1.38
N LEU A 146 -34.07 1.18 -1.77
CA LEU A 146 -32.98 0.27 -2.08
C LEU A 146 -32.25 0.68 -3.37
N SER A 147 -32.97 1.21 -4.37
CA SER A 147 -32.36 1.76 -5.58
C SER A 147 -31.43 2.92 -5.28
N PHE A 148 -31.80 3.82 -4.37
CA PHE A 148 -30.93 4.91 -3.94
C PHE A 148 -29.69 4.39 -3.19
N LEU A 149 -29.87 3.41 -2.31
CA LEU A 149 -28.76 2.82 -1.54
C LEU A 149 -27.77 2.12 -2.48
N PHE A 150 -28.21 1.21 -3.34
CA PHE A 150 -27.34 0.52 -4.29
C PHE A 150 -26.81 1.49 -5.36
N GLY A 151 -27.55 2.48 -5.79
CA GLY A 151 -27.11 3.51 -6.72
C GLY A 151 -25.96 4.36 -6.14
N SER A 152 -26.04 4.72 -4.86
CA SER A 152 -24.93 5.42 -4.18
C SER A 152 -23.67 4.57 -4.10
N MET A 153 -23.81 3.25 -3.90
CA MET A 153 -22.67 2.30 -3.93
C MET A 153 -22.09 2.21 -5.35
N VAL A 154 -22.91 2.13 -6.39
CA VAL A 154 -22.46 2.14 -7.80
C VAL A 154 -21.65 3.39 -8.09
N LEU A 155 -22.12 4.56 -7.66
CA LEU A 155 -21.39 5.82 -7.84
C LEU A 155 -20.04 5.80 -7.12
N ALA A 156 -20.01 5.37 -5.86
CA ALA A 156 -18.78 5.29 -5.07
C ALA A 156 -17.75 4.35 -5.72
N TYR A 157 -18.16 3.16 -6.19
CA TYR A 157 -17.29 2.23 -6.89
C TYR A 157 -16.78 2.81 -8.21
N THR A 158 -17.63 3.50 -8.98
CA THR A 158 -17.23 4.13 -10.25
C THR A 158 -16.15 5.18 -10.02
N ILE A 159 -16.32 6.03 -8.99
CA ILE A 159 -15.31 7.02 -8.61
C ILE A 159 -14.00 6.34 -8.19
N LEU A 160 -14.07 5.28 -7.38
CA LEU A 160 -12.90 4.51 -6.93
C LEU A 160 -12.13 3.93 -8.11
N PHE A 161 -12.82 3.25 -9.04
CA PHE A 161 -12.18 2.66 -10.22
C PHE A 161 -11.59 3.72 -11.15
N ALA A 162 -12.30 4.84 -11.36
CA ALA A 162 -11.77 5.95 -12.16
C ALA A 162 -10.51 6.54 -11.54
N TYR A 163 -10.52 6.77 -10.23
CA TYR A 163 -9.34 7.26 -9.50
C TYR A 163 -8.14 6.31 -9.63
N CYS A 164 -8.36 5.00 -9.38
CA CYS A 164 -7.31 3.99 -9.48
C CYS A 164 -6.78 3.85 -10.92
N GLY A 165 -7.68 3.82 -11.91
CA GLY A 165 -7.32 3.72 -13.32
C GLY A 165 -6.51 4.91 -13.82
N ILE A 166 -6.92 6.14 -13.47
CA ILE A 166 -6.19 7.36 -13.83
C ILE A 166 -4.81 7.37 -13.18
N HIS A 167 -4.71 6.97 -11.90
CA HIS A 167 -3.45 6.94 -11.19
C HIS A 167 -2.47 5.92 -11.78
N TYR A 168 -2.96 4.72 -12.11
CA TYR A 168 -2.19 3.69 -12.81
C TYR A 168 -1.70 4.17 -14.18
N TYR A 169 -2.61 4.75 -15.00
CA TYR A 169 -2.29 5.24 -16.34
C TYR A 169 -1.24 6.37 -16.32
N ARG A 170 -1.36 7.30 -15.37
CA ARG A 170 -0.40 8.41 -15.23
C ARG A 170 1.01 7.92 -14.86
N LYS A 171 1.14 6.87 -14.05
CA LYS A 171 2.46 6.31 -13.70
C LYS A 171 3.05 5.46 -14.82
N LYS A 172 2.21 4.80 -15.61
CA LYS A 172 2.67 3.99 -16.75
C LYS A 172 3.24 4.83 -17.91
N ASN A 173 2.78 6.09 -18.05
CA ASN A 173 3.14 6.97 -19.16
C ASN A 173 4.16 8.06 -18.74
N LYS A 174 4.77 7.95 -17.57
CA LYS A 174 5.93 8.75 -17.14
C LYS A 174 7.22 7.99 -17.35
#